data_e4e76eb4a1c33dc9b8cb047bebe0077e
#
_entry.id   e4e76eb4a1c33dc9b8cb047bebe0077e
#
_cell.length_a   1.000
_cell.length_b   1.000
_cell.length_c   1.000
_cell.angle_alpha   90.00
_cell.angle_beta   90.00
_cell.angle_gamma   90.00
#
_symmetry.space_group_name_H-M   'P 1'
#
loop_
_entity.id
_entity.type
_entity.pdbx_description
1 polymer ?
#
loop_
_entity_poly.entity_id
_entity_poly.type
_entity_poly.pdbx_seq_one_letter_code
_entity_poly.pdbx_strand_id
1 'polypeptide(L)'
;MKAIKHIIFVLLLLVMSCKKEEKMDVETMEPQEVVTSGKQVVYQVFTRLFGNTNTNNKPWGTIEENGVGKFNDFTDKALSEIKKLGVTHIWYTGVPHHDVITDYTEYGISNDDPDVVKGRAGSPYAVKDYYNVNPDLAVNVENRLEEFQALIKRTHAAGLKVIIDIVPNHVARNYKSISKPEGVQDFGETDNKTVVYDVNNNFYYNPKENFEVPNWEHHYVPLGGRSTELVDGAFLEFPAKWTGNGTSASRPNMNDWYETVKVNYGISPEGVKGFDELPNGFENETYKKHFEFWQDKTVPNSWMKFRDIALYWLGFGVDGFRYDMAEMVPVEFWSFMNSSIKMKNPEAFLLAEVYNPSLYRDYIKKGKMDYLYDKVQFYDTLKHVVQGYGKTDYIPPILDDLKDIEHHMLHFLENHDEQRLASPDFAGNAEKGRPAMVVSATSTTAPTMIYFGQEVGEDASENPGFGDSTRTSIFDYVGVPAHQRWVNNKQFDGGQLTDSERELRDFYKRLLNFTIHSSALMGDYGDIHQYNREHTENYTDKVFSFVRWSTSEKLIVISNFDAENSFEFQLKIPENILKHLDLEDGTYLLKDQLYNEFLSQLIIENRTGSVEIKLKPLDSFLLKME
;
A
#
# COMPACT_ATOMS: atom_id res chain seq x y z
N MET A 1 44.85 55.21 52.35
CA MET A 1 46.01 55.16 51.46
C MET A 1 45.58 54.43 50.21
N LYS A 2 45.29 55.19 49.19
CA LYS A 2 45.99 55.32 47.90
C LYS A 2 46.14 53.95 47.17
N ALA A 3 45.73 53.75 45.94
CA ALA A 3 45.58 54.62 44.78
C ALA A 3 44.78 53.89 43.70
N ILE A 4 43.90 54.56 42.99
CA ILE A 4 44.00 55.14 41.63
C ILE A 4 44.19 54.06 40.54
N LYS A 5 43.31 53.95 39.91
CA LYS A 5 42.59 53.59 38.66
C LYS A 5 42.98 54.35 37.41
N HIS A 6 42.96 53.77 36.30
CA HIS A 6 42.80 54.51 35.02
C HIS A 6 41.67 53.89 34.20
N ILE A 7 40.71 54.75 33.84
CA ILE A 7 39.63 54.50 32.88
C ILE A 7 40.16 54.99 31.53
N ILE A 8 40.08 54.14 30.52
CA ILE A 8 40.29 54.50 29.13
C ILE A 8 38.93 54.51 28.46
N PHE A 9 38.53 55.69 27.98
CA PHE A 9 37.33 55.96 27.19
C PHE A 9 37.75 55.87 25.74
N VAL A 10 37.13 54.91 24.97
CA VAL A 10 37.30 54.86 23.52
C VAL A 10 36.00 55.35 22.89
N LEU A 11 36.10 56.49 22.22
CA LEU A 11 35.07 57.11 21.42
C LEU A 11 35.02 56.37 20.06
N LEU A 12 33.91 55.77 19.72
CA LEU A 12 33.71 55.21 18.38
C LEU A 12 32.81 56.14 17.56
N LEU A 13 33.38 56.70 16.52
CA LEU A 13 32.72 57.52 15.50
C LEU A 13 31.77 56.67 14.66
N LEU A 14 30.50 57.03 14.64
CA LEU A 14 29.51 56.58 13.70
C LEU A 14 29.75 57.22 12.33
N VAL A 15 30.14 56.43 11.36
CA VAL A 15 30.09 56.82 9.94
C VAL A 15 28.86 56.13 9.34
N MET A 16 27.82 56.91 9.06
CA MET A 16 26.71 56.50 8.22
C MET A 16 27.19 56.35 6.78
N SER A 17 27.21 55.12 6.30
CA SER A 17 27.32 54.82 4.87
C SER A 17 26.01 54.23 4.42
N CYS A 18 25.22 54.97 3.64
CA CYS A 18 24.09 54.45 2.90
C CYS A 18 24.61 53.47 1.84
N LYS A 19 24.43 52.18 2.08
CA LYS A 19 24.49 51.18 1.03
C LYS A 19 23.09 50.94 0.47
N LYS A 20 22.95 51.20 -0.82
CA LYS A 20 21.84 50.77 -1.66
C LYS A 20 21.64 49.28 -1.47
N GLU A 21 20.43 48.86 -1.04
CA GLU A 21 20.02 47.43 -1.12
C GLU A 21 19.90 47.05 -2.59
N GLU A 22 20.86 46.28 -3.11
CA GLU A 22 20.65 45.47 -4.27
C GLU A 22 19.70 44.32 -3.85
N LYS A 23 18.49 44.31 -4.42
CA LYS A 23 17.62 43.14 -4.39
C LYS A 23 18.39 42.01 -5.10
N MET A 24 18.89 41.04 -4.33
CA MET A 24 19.21 39.75 -4.88
C MET A 24 17.87 39.13 -5.31
N ASP A 25 17.68 39.03 -6.61
CA ASP A 25 16.69 38.11 -7.16
C ASP A 25 17.09 36.70 -6.71
N VAL A 26 16.36 36.18 -5.71
CA VAL A 26 16.38 34.77 -5.38
C VAL A 26 15.67 34.08 -6.53
N GLU A 27 16.42 33.61 -7.52
CA GLU A 27 15.93 32.59 -8.42
C GLU A 27 15.45 31.46 -7.53
N THR A 28 14.13 31.33 -7.43
CA THR A 28 13.49 30.14 -6.88
C THR A 28 13.85 28.98 -7.80
N MET A 29 14.89 28.25 -7.44
CA MET A 29 15.10 26.91 -8.00
C MET A 29 13.83 26.13 -7.70
N GLU A 30 13.08 25.78 -8.76
CA GLU A 30 12.05 24.76 -8.64
C GLU A 30 12.70 23.52 -8.00
N PRO A 31 12.00 22.86 -7.07
CA PRO A 31 12.52 21.61 -6.54
C PRO A 31 12.68 20.66 -7.73
N GLN A 32 13.92 20.32 -8.08
CA GLN A 32 14.17 19.18 -8.95
C GLN A 32 13.51 17.99 -8.26
N GLU A 33 12.62 17.30 -8.98
CA GLU A 33 12.16 15.98 -8.58
C GLU A 33 13.42 15.18 -8.23
N VAL A 34 13.49 14.73 -6.98
CA VAL A 34 14.53 13.81 -6.54
C VAL A 34 14.24 12.51 -7.27
N VAL A 35 14.81 12.34 -8.45
CA VAL A 35 14.79 11.07 -9.17
C VAL A 35 15.54 10.10 -8.27
N THR A 36 14.81 9.30 -7.54
CA THR A 36 15.36 8.15 -6.84
C THR A 36 16.02 7.27 -7.86
N SER A 37 17.27 6.89 -7.64
CA SER A 37 18.08 6.16 -8.62
C SER A 37 17.57 4.76 -8.98
N GLY A 38 16.43 4.34 -8.45
CA GLY A 38 15.82 3.05 -8.69
C GLY A 38 14.37 3.02 -8.20
N LYS A 39 13.68 1.91 -8.48
CA LYS A 39 12.28 1.69 -8.10
C LYS A 39 12.11 1.64 -6.58
N GLN A 40 10.92 1.98 -6.12
CA GLN A 40 10.50 1.77 -4.74
C GLN A 40 9.89 0.37 -4.59
N VAL A 41 10.15 -0.26 -3.44
CA VAL A 41 9.59 -1.56 -3.09
C VAL A 41 8.88 -1.42 -1.74
N VAL A 42 7.58 -1.69 -1.74
CA VAL A 42 6.74 -1.68 -0.55
C VAL A 42 6.60 -3.10 -0.02
N TYR A 43 6.91 -3.31 1.25
CA TYR A 43 6.64 -4.55 1.98
C TYR A 43 5.43 -4.34 2.88
N GLN A 44 4.28 -4.85 2.47
CA GLN A 44 3.09 -4.82 3.30
C GLN A 44 3.19 -5.89 4.38
N VAL A 45 3.02 -5.51 5.64
CA VAL A 45 2.96 -6.45 6.76
C VAL A 45 1.65 -6.31 7.52
N PHE A 46 1.00 -7.42 7.80
CA PHE A 46 -0.11 -7.40 8.75
C PHE A 46 0.46 -7.44 10.16
N THR A 47 0.47 -6.30 10.84
CA THR A 47 1.31 -6.05 12.02
C THR A 47 1.07 -7.08 13.15
N ARG A 48 -0.19 -7.46 13.42
CA ARG A 48 -0.50 -8.44 14.47
C ARG A 48 -0.15 -9.89 14.12
N LEU A 49 0.14 -10.19 12.85
CA LEU A 49 0.50 -11.54 12.42
C LEU A 49 2.01 -11.75 12.27
N PHE A 50 2.75 -10.68 11.96
CA PHE A 50 4.18 -10.75 11.58
C PHE A 50 5.05 -11.46 12.60
N GLY A 51 4.97 -11.11 13.88
CA GLY A 51 5.81 -11.70 14.94
C GLY A 51 5.13 -12.85 15.70
N ASN A 52 3.93 -13.26 15.29
CA ASN A 52 3.22 -14.34 15.96
C ASN A 52 3.89 -15.68 15.70
N THR A 53 4.40 -16.33 16.75
CA THR A 53 5.05 -17.66 16.69
C THR A 53 4.15 -18.79 17.20
N ASN A 54 2.92 -18.50 17.59
CA ASN A 54 1.96 -19.51 18.02
C ASN A 54 1.42 -20.27 16.80
N THR A 55 1.47 -21.59 16.83
CA THR A 55 1.05 -22.47 15.72
C THR A 55 -0.24 -23.22 15.99
N ASN A 56 -0.99 -22.82 17.02
CA ASN A 56 -2.22 -23.52 17.42
C ASN A 56 -3.32 -23.37 16.36
N ASN A 57 -3.48 -22.19 15.78
CA ASN A 57 -4.45 -21.87 14.71
C ASN A 57 -5.86 -22.44 14.95
N LYS A 58 -6.35 -22.32 16.18
CA LYS A 58 -7.71 -22.75 16.53
C LYS A 58 -8.73 -21.84 15.81
N PRO A 59 -9.66 -22.39 15.02
CA PRO A 59 -10.72 -21.58 14.44
C PRO A 59 -11.48 -20.81 15.53
N TRP A 60 -11.67 -19.49 15.34
CA TRP A 60 -12.29 -18.59 16.33
C TRP A 60 -11.53 -18.52 17.67
N GLY A 61 -10.25 -18.82 17.66
CA GLY A 61 -9.41 -18.78 18.87
C GLY A 61 -9.23 -17.38 19.43
N THR A 62 -9.09 -17.30 20.75
CA THR A 62 -8.78 -16.04 21.45
C THR A 62 -7.32 -15.65 21.23
N ILE A 63 -6.96 -14.44 21.67
CA ILE A 63 -5.57 -13.96 21.64
C ILE A 63 -4.64 -14.87 22.47
N GLU A 64 -5.13 -15.44 23.58
CA GLU A 64 -4.37 -16.36 24.44
C GLU A 64 -4.17 -17.73 23.77
N GLU A 65 -5.16 -18.18 22.97
CA GLU A 65 -5.10 -19.47 22.29
C GLU A 65 -4.19 -19.42 21.06
N ASN A 66 -4.30 -18.38 20.23
CA ASN A 66 -3.65 -18.29 18.92
C ASN A 66 -2.45 -17.35 18.90
N GLY A 67 -2.30 -16.51 19.91
CA GLY A 67 -1.20 -15.55 19.97
C GLY A 67 -1.40 -14.34 19.05
N VAL A 68 -0.51 -13.37 19.20
CA VAL A 68 -0.49 -12.13 18.40
C VAL A 68 0.95 -11.59 18.30
N GLY A 69 1.31 -11.02 17.17
CA GLY A 69 2.56 -10.27 16.99
C GLY A 69 2.50 -8.89 17.64
N LYS A 70 3.66 -8.36 17.95
CA LYS A 70 3.83 -7.11 18.69
C LYS A 70 4.72 -6.12 17.93
N PHE A 71 4.59 -4.81 18.20
CA PHE A 71 5.52 -3.79 17.68
C PHE A 71 6.99 -4.14 17.98
N ASN A 72 7.25 -4.78 19.12
CA ASN A 72 8.60 -5.15 19.53
C ASN A 72 9.14 -6.39 18.80
N ASP A 73 8.32 -7.11 18.04
CA ASP A 73 8.78 -8.20 17.17
C ASP A 73 9.49 -7.70 15.92
N PHE A 74 9.26 -6.46 15.52
CA PHE A 74 10.05 -5.79 14.49
C PHE A 74 11.40 -5.33 15.06
N THR A 75 12.24 -6.30 15.39
CA THR A 75 13.58 -6.08 15.93
C THR A 75 14.52 -5.50 14.87
N ASP A 76 15.67 -4.95 15.28
CA ASP A 76 16.72 -4.50 14.34
C ASP A 76 17.12 -5.63 13.37
N LYS A 77 17.15 -6.89 13.85
CA LYS A 77 17.43 -8.06 13.01
C LYS A 77 16.33 -8.28 11.98
N ALA A 78 15.06 -8.29 12.38
CA ALA A 78 13.92 -8.44 11.48
C ALA A 78 13.91 -7.37 10.39
N LEU A 79 14.06 -6.10 10.78
CA LEU A 79 14.10 -4.95 9.86
C LEU A 79 15.31 -5.01 8.92
N SER A 80 16.48 -5.43 9.41
CA SER A 80 17.66 -5.66 8.58
C SER A 80 17.45 -6.75 7.53
N GLU A 81 16.79 -7.86 7.87
CA GLU A 81 16.48 -8.93 6.92
C GLU A 81 15.41 -8.54 5.90
N ILE A 82 14.43 -7.70 6.27
CA ILE A 82 13.49 -7.08 5.33
C ILE A 82 14.24 -6.12 4.39
N LYS A 83 15.13 -5.28 4.92
CA LYS A 83 15.96 -4.38 4.10
C LYS A 83 16.81 -5.14 3.08
N LYS A 84 17.42 -6.25 3.48
CA LYS A 84 18.23 -7.11 2.60
C LYS A 84 17.44 -7.77 1.48
N LEU A 85 16.12 -7.87 1.62
CA LEU A 85 15.24 -8.34 0.55
C LEU A 85 15.14 -7.34 -0.62
N GLY A 86 15.53 -6.08 -0.42
CA GLY A 86 15.43 -5.00 -1.41
C GLY A 86 14.28 -4.03 -1.12
N VAL A 87 13.71 -4.07 0.08
CA VAL A 87 12.58 -3.22 0.49
C VAL A 87 13.04 -1.80 0.77
N THR A 88 12.20 -0.83 0.44
CA THR A 88 12.40 0.61 0.71
C THR A 88 11.38 1.17 1.71
N HIS A 89 10.15 0.66 1.68
CA HIS A 89 9.04 1.10 2.53
C HIS A 89 8.38 -0.10 3.21
N ILE A 90 7.97 0.04 4.46
CA ILE A 90 7.11 -0.92 5.14
C ILE A 90 5.73 -0.29 5.33
N TRP A 91 4.69 -0.94 4.83
CA TRP A 91 3.32 -0.61 5.17
C TRP A 91 2.86 -1.51 6.32
N TYR A 92 2.75 -0.92 7.50
CA TYR A 92 2.24 -1.55 8.71
C TYR A 92 0.70 -1.51 8.70
N THR A 93 0.06 -2.58 8.24
CA THR A 93 -1.39 -2.72 8.20
C THR A 93 -1.95 -2.99 9.59
N GLY A 94 -3.08 -2.34 9.93
CA GLY A 94 -3.82 -2.57 11.18
C GLY A 94 -3.24 -1.87 12.41
N VAL A 95 -2.48 -0.79 12.23
CA VAL A 95 -1.90 0.01 13.32
C VAL A 95 -2.94 0.90 14.02
N PRO A 96 -3.81 1.69 13.34
CA PRO A 96 -4.81 2.49 14.03
C PRO A 96 -5.71 1.64 14.94
N HIS A 97 -6.10 2.19 16.08
CA HIS A 97 -6.94 1.49 17.04
C HIS A 97 -8.33 1.24 16.43
N HIS A 98 -8.65 -0.01 16.20
CA HIS A 98 -9.93 -0.50 15.68
C HIS A 98 -10.69 -1.30 16.74
N ASP A 99 -11.94 -1.64 16.48
CA ASP A 99 -12.76 -2.46 17.38
C ASP A 99 -12.13 -3.84 17.59
N VAL A 100 -12.09 -4.29 18.85
CA VAL A 100 -11.58 -5.61 19.27
C VAL A 100 -12.46 -6.21 20.38
N ILE A 101 -12.50 -7.54 20.47
CA ILE A 101 -13.28 -8.25 21.52
C ILE A 101 -12.50 -8.33 22.84
N THR A 102 -11.17 -8.27 22.79
CA THR A 102 -10.33 -8.36 23.99
C THR A 102 -10.62 -7.17 24.93
N ASP A 103 -10.77 -7.47 26.23
CA ASP A 103 -11.07 -6.46 27.26
C ASP A 103 -9.81 -5.67 27.63
N TYR A 104 -9.87 -4.36 27.38
CA TYR A 104 -8.84 -3.38 27.74
C TYR A 104 -9.36 -2.26 28.64
N THR A 105 -10.44 -2.51 29.38
CA THR A 105 -11.09 -1.50 30.26
C THR A 105 -10.18 -1.00 31.37
N GLU A 106 -9.23 -1.82 31.83
CA GLU A 106 -8.22 -1.39 32.81
C GLU A 106 -7.31 -0.25 32.29
N TYR A 107 -7.19 -0.10 30.94
CA TYR A 107 -6.43 0.97 30.28
C TYR A 107 -7.33 2.13 29.83
N GLY A 108 -8.59 2.18 30.28
CA GLY A 108 -9.55 3.22 29.92
C GLY A 108 -10.15 3.05 28.51
N ILE A 109 -9.91 1.94 27.83
CA ILE A 109 -10.49 1.58 26.55
C ILE A 109 -11.85 0.93 26.79
N SER A 110 -12.92 1.46 26.17
CA SER A 110 -14.25 0.85 26.26
C SER A 110 -14.29 -0.48 25.51
N ASN A 111 -15.00 -1.46 26.05
CA ASN A 111 -15.31 -2.69 25.33
C ASN A 111 -16.12 -2.40 24.07
N ASP A 112 -15.89 -3.18 23.03
CA ASP A 112 -16.66 -3.18 21.82
C ASP A 112 -17.73 -4.28 21.86
N ASP A 113 -18.88 -3.98 21.27
CA ASP A 113 -20.01 -4.90 21.27
C ASP A 113 -19.79 -6.00 20.21
N PRO A 114 -19.77 -7.28 20.63
CA PRO A 114 -19.52 -8.38 19.70
C PRO A 114 -20.52 -8.48 18.54
N ASP A 115 -21.70 -7.91 18.67
CA ASP A 115 -22.71 -7.87 17.61
C ASP A 115 -22.31 -6.99 16.42
N VAL A 116 -21.32 -6.11 16.59
CA VAL A 116 -20.81 -5.20 15.55
C VAL A 116 -19.28 -5.29 15.38
N VAL A 117 -18.67 -6.43 15.69
CA VAL A 117 -17.24 -6.71 15.49
C VAL A 117 -17.06 -7.93 14.61
N LYS A 118 -16.20 -7.87 13.59
CA LYS A 118 -15.86 -9.00 12.70
C LYS A 118 -14.71 -9.82 13.25
N GLY A 119 -14.92 -11.13 13.42
CA GLY A 119 -13.92 -12.05 13.95
C GLY A 119 -13.56 -11.75 15.41
N ARG A 120 -12.58 -12.47 15.95
CA ARG A 120 -12.11 -12.27 17.33
C ARG A 120 -11.22 -11.04 17.47
N ALA A 121 -10.43 -10.78 16.45
CA ALA A 121 -9.42 -9.71 16.45
C ALA A 121 -9.95 -8.39 15.87
N GLY A 122 -11.19 -8.36 15.41
CA GLY A 122 -11.81 -7.20 14.79
C GLY A 122 -11.26 -6.86 13.41
N SER A 123 -11.99 -6.00 12.69
CA SER A 123 -11.56 -5.47 11.41
C SER A 123 -10.56 -4.32 11.59
N PRO A 124 -9.38 -4.33 10.97
CA PRO A 124 -8.45 -3.19 11.00
C PRO A 124 -9.04 -1.94 10.37
N TYR A 125 -10.14 -2.09 9.63
CA TYR A 125 -10.85 -1.02 8.91
C TYR A 125 -12.06 -0.48 9.70
N ALA A 126 -12.43 -1.06 10.84
CA ALA A 126 -13.38 -0.50 11.80
C ALA A 126 -12.66 0.36 12.85
N VAL A 127 -12.04 1.46 12.40
CA VAL A 127 -11.22 2.32 13.27
C VAL A 127 -12.08 3.07 14.27
N LYS A 128 -11.78 2.90 15.56
CA LYS A 128 -12.50 3.55 16.69
C LYS A 128 -11.75 4.72 17.31
N ASP A 129 -10.42 4.80 17.11
CA ASP A 129 -9.59 5.91 17.61
C ASP A 129 -8.40 6.17 16.69
N TYR A 130 -8.44 7.24 15.90
CA TYR A 130 -7.37 7.62 14.99
C TYR A 130 -6.14 8.26 15.66
N TYR A 131 -6.24 8.65 16.93
CA TYR A 131 -5.11 9.21 17.68
C TYR A 131 -4.41 8.17 18.55
N ASN A 132 -4.72 6.90 18.32
CA ASN A 132 -4.23 5.77 19.09
C ASN A 132 -3.87 4.59 18.17
N VAL A 133 -3.19 3.61 18.75
CA VAL A 133 -2.83 2.37 18.08
C VAL A 133 -3.56 1.17 18.72
N ASN A 134 -3.73 0.11 17.93
CA ASN A 134 -4.36 -1.12 18.38
C ASN A 134 -3.62 -1.68 19.62
N PRO A 135 -4.30 -1.86 20.76
CA PRO A 135 -3.71 -2.32 22.01
C PRO A 135 -3.12 -3.73 21.92
N ASP A 136 -3.66 -4.59 21.04
CA ASP A 136 -3.13 -5.94 20.79
C ASP A 136 -1.65 -5.92 20.37
N LEU A 137 -1.20 -4.84 19.73
CA LEU A 137 0.15 -4.74 19.15
C LEU A 137 1.23 -4.35 20.15
N ALA A 138 0.86 -3.87 21.34
CA ALA A 138 1.81 -3.47 22.36
C ALA A 138 2.15 -4.63 23.31
N VAL A 139 3.38 -4.67 23.80
CA VAL A 139 3.78 -5.51 24.93
C VAL A 139 3.25 -4.92 26.23
N ASN A 140 3.36 -3.60 26.38
CA ASN A 140 2.75 -2.84 27.46
C ASN A 140 1.66 -1.93 26.89
N VAL A 141 0.40 -2.28 27.12
CA VAL A 141 -0.76 -1.55 26.57
C VAL A 141 -0.81 -0.08 27.02
N GLU A 142 -0.35 0.23 28.23
CA GLU A 142 -0.27 1.60 28.72
C GLU A 142 0.68 2.46 27.87
N ASN A 143 1.79 1.89 27.41
CA ASN A 143 2.83 2.56 26.62
C ASN A 143 2.74 2.28 25.12
N ARG A 144 1.57 1.90 24.60
CA ARG A 144 1.39 1.44 23.20
C ARG A 144 1.80 2.48 22.15
N LEU A 145 1.55 3.76 22.41
CA LEU A 145 1.96 4.85 21.51
C LEU A 145 3.49 5.00 21.47
N GLU A 146 4.13 4.93 22.63
CA GLU A 146 5.59 4.98 22.74
C GLU A 146 6.25 3.75 22.08
N GLU A 147 5.65 2.56 22.21
CA GLU A 147 6.15 1.36 21.51
C GLU A 147 6.04 1.50 19.99
N PHE A 148 4.96 2.09 19.48
CA PHE A 148 4.83 2.37 18.05
C PHE A 148 5.82 3.46 17.59
N GLN A 149 6.01 4.53 18.36
CA GLN A 149 7.02 5.52 18.06
C GLN A 149 8.43 4.94 18.04
N ALA A 150 8.72 4.01 18.96
CA ALA A 150 9.99 3.28 18.97
C ALA A 150 10.14 2.39 17.74
N LEU A 151 9.06 1.76 17.25
CA LEU A 151 9.06 1.01 15.99
C LEU A 151 9.38 1.91 14.80
N ILE A 152 8.75 3.09 14.68
CA ILE A 152 9.05 4.06 13.62
C ILE A 152 10.54 4.40 13.61
N LYS A 153 11.11 4.72 14.79
CA LYS A 153 12.54 5.04 14.93
C LYS A 153 13.46 3.89 14.50
N ARG A 154 13.12 2.63 14.88
CA ARG A 154 13.88 1.44 14.46
C ARG A 154 13.79 1.23 12.95
N THR A 155 12.60 1.41 12.36
CA THR A 155 12.39 1.32 10.91
C THR A 155 13.24 2.33 10.16
N HIS A 156 13.26 3.58 10.60
CA HIS A 156 14.12 4.62 10.01
C HIS A 156 15.61 4.32 10.20
N ALA A 157 16.01 3.81 11.36
CA ALA A 157 17.41 3.42 11.61
C ALA A 157 17.87 2.28 10.69
N ALA A 158 16.95 1.41 10.26
CA ALA A 158 17.21 0.38 9.23
C ALA A 158 17.24 0.94 7.80
N GLY A 159 17.02 2.23 7.59
CA GLY A 159 16.96 2.88 6.27
C GLY A 159 15.68 2.53 5.49
N LEU A 160 14.57 2.32 6.20
CA LEU A 160 13.24 2.03 5.67
C LEU A 160 12.27 3.16 6.02
N LYS A 161 11.24 3.34 5.21
CA LYS A 161 10.15 4.30 5.40
C LYS A 161 8.91 3.60 5.97
N VAL A 162 8.06 4.38 6.65
CA VAL A 162 6.86 3.89 7.35
C VAL A 162 5.60 4.39 6.66
N ILE A 163 4.71 3.46 6.29
CA ILE A 163 3.37 3.74 5.78
C ILE A 163 2.36 3.11 6.75
N ILE A 164 1.25 3.80 7.03
CA ILE A 164 0.09 3.25 7.77
C ILE A 164 -1.21 3.51 7.00
N ASP A 165 -2.30 2.81 7.40
CA ASP A 165 -3.62 3.02 6.81
C ASP A 165 -4.31 4.27 7.36
N ILE A 166 -5.07 4.95 6.48
CA ILE A 166 -6.19 5.82 6.83
C ILE A 166 -7.43 5.29 6.11
N VAL A 167 -8.54 5.13 6.84
CA VAL A 167 -9.82 4.59 6.37
C VAL A 167 -10.85 5.73 6.33
N PRO A 168 -10.88 6.54 5.27
CA PRO A 168 -11.69 7.76 5.30
C PRO A 168 -13.17 7.51 5.02
N ASN A 169 -13.50 6.43 4.31
CA ASN A 169 -14.88 6.16 3.91
C ASN A 169 -15.82 5.87 5.11
N HIS A 170 -15.30 5.28 6.18
CA HIS A 170 -16.08 4.84 7.33
C HIS A 170 -15.22 4.78 8.61
N VAL A 171 -15.88 4.68 9.74
CA VAL A 171 -15.27 4.46 11.06
C VAL A 171 -16.13 3.44 11.84
N ALA A 172 -15.61 2.93 12.96
CA ALA A 172 -16.39 2.08 13.86
C ALA A 172 -17.65 2.79 14.38
N ARG A 173 -18.72 2.03 14.68
CA ARG A 173 -19.97 2.61 15.21
C ARG A 173 -19.77 3.36 16.51
N ASN A 174 -18.88 2.87 17.36
CA ASN A 174 -18.53 3.45 18.66
C ASN A 174 -17.25 4.30 18.61
N TYR A 175 -17.04 5.07 17.52
CA TYR A 175 -15.88 5.93 17.43
C TYR A 175 -15.73 6.82 18.68
N LYS A 176 -14.62 6.66 19.38
CA LYS A 176 -14.28 7.47 20.55
C LYS A 176 -12.78 7.44 20.79
N SER A 177 -12.13 8.57 20.66
CA SER A 177 -10.71 8.70 20.96
C SER A 177 -10.47 9.00 22.45
N ILE A 178 -9.53 8.26 23.04
CA ILE A 178 -9.03 8.51 24.40
C ILE A 178 -7.64 9.16 24.41
N SER A 179 -7.01 9.28 23.24
CA SER A 179 -5.65 9.83 23.09
C SER A 179 -5.60 11.08 22.21
N LYS A 180 -6.76 11.65 21.85
CA LYS A 180 -6.85 12.83 21.00
C LYS A 180 -6.21 14.06 21.68
N PRO A 181 -5.58 14.97 20.91
CA PRO A 181 -5.09 16.22 21.41
C PRO A 181 -6.18 17.08 22.08
N GLU A 182 -5.79 17.94 23.03
CA GLU A 182 -6.71 18.84 23.70
C GLU A 182 -7.46 19.72 22.67
N GLY A 183 -8.78 19.85 22.86
CA GLY A 183 -9.66 20.62 21.98
C GLY A 183 -10.13 19.90 20.72
N VAL A 184 -9.61 18.71 20.40
CA VAL A 184 -10.09 17.89 19.30
C VAL A 184 -11.42 17.22 19.66
N GLN A 185 -12.40 17.31 18.75
CA GLN A 185 -13.71 16.68 18.88
C GLN A 185 -13.76 15.37 18.09
N ASP A 186 -14.38 14.34 18.67
CA ASP A 186 -14.60 13.07 18.00
C ASP A 186 -15.54 13.18 16.79
N PHE A 187 -15.49 12.22 15.90
CA PHE A 187 -16.50 12.11 14.83
C PHE A 187 -17.89 11.95 15.46
N GLY A 188 -18.86 12.74 14.97
CA GLY A 188 -20.25 12.71 15.42
C GLY A 188 -20.53 13.41 16.77
N GLU A 189 -19.51 13.93 17.46
CA GLU A 189 -19.65 14.59 18.77
C GLU A 189 -20.53 15.85 18.70
N THR A 190 -20.42 16.61 17.62
CA THR A 190 -21.14 17.87 17.40
C THR A 190 -22.24 17.78 16.35
N ASP A 191 -22.54 16.58 15.85
CA ASP A 191 -23.52 16.38 14.79
C ASP A 191 -24.95 16.74 15.21
N ASN A 192 -25.71 17.37 14.30
CA ASN A 192 -27.14 17.54 14.45
C ASN A 192 -27.85 16.21 14.12
N LYS A 193 -28.15 15.43 15.15
CA LYS A 193 -28.77 14.11 15.07
C LYS A 193 -30.28 14.15 14.79
N THR A 194 -30.88 15.35 14.65
CA THR A 194 -32.31 15.50 14.39
C THR A 194 -32.67 15.55 12.90
N VAL A 195 -31.65 15.57 12.02
CA VAL A 195 -31.77 15.59 10.56
C VAL A 195 -31.04 14.41 9.93
N VAL A 196 -31.44 14.00 8.73
CA VAL A 196 -30.76 12.94 7.98
C VAL A 196 -29.35 13.38 7.56
N TYR A 197 -29.23 14.63 7.15
CA TYR A 197 -28.01 15.22 6.60
C TYR A 197 -27.86 16.68 7.06
N ASP A 198 -26.64 17.07 7.36
CA ASP A 198 -26.17 18.44 7.42
C ASP A 198 -24.73 18.45 6.87
N VAL A 199 -24.35 19.49 6.16
CA VAL A 199 -23.02 19.57 5.49
C VAL A 199 -21.85 19.40 6.48
N ASN A 200 -22.03 19.79 7.74
CA ASN A 200 -21.03 19.70 8.80
C ASN A 200 -21.20 18.50 9.73
N ASN A 201 -22.27 17.70 9.56
CA ASN A 201 -22.38 16.43 10.26
C ASN A 201 -21.29 15.47 9.75
N ASN A 202 -20.70 14.70 10.67
CA ASN A 202 -19.73 13.67 10.29
C ASN A 202 -20.40 12.39 9.77
N PHE A 203 -21.68 12.18 10.11
CA PHE A 203 -22.46 11.00 9.73
C PHE A 203 -23.83 11.37 9.14
N TYR A 204 -24.43 10.39 8.44
CA TYR A 204 -25.84 10.40 8.07
C TYR A 204 -26.66 9.67 9.10
N TYR A 205 -27.87 10.16 9.43
CA TYR A 205 -28.71 9.63 10.49
C TYR A 205 -30.11 9.24 10.00
N ASN A 206 -30.75 8.32 10.73
CA ASN A 206 -32.19 8.07 10.67
C ASN A 206 -32.81 8.63 11.97
N PRO A 207 -33.24 9.89 12.01
CA PRO A 207 -33.46 10.64 13.26
C PRO A 207 -34.50 10.07 14.23
N LYS A 208 -35.35 9.16 13.77
CA LYS A 208 -36.47 8.59 14.57
C LYS A 208 -36.36 7.09 14.77
N GLU A 209 -35.28 6.47 14.38
CA GLU A 209 -35.11 5.03 14.36
C GLU A 209 -33.89 4.62 15.18
N ASN A 210 -34.02 3.49 15.89
CA ASN A 210 -32.88 2.82 16.49
C ASN A 210 -32.17 1.98 15.42
N PHE A 211 -30.88 1.83 15.57
CA PHE A 211 -30.16 0.81 14.83
C PHE A 211 -30.59 -0.57 15.34
N GLU A 212 -30.78 -1.50 14.44
CA GLU A 212 -31.07 -2.89 14.73
C GLU A 212 -30.04 -3.77 14.02
N VAL A 213 -29.45 -4.70 14.77
CA VAL A 213 -28.53 -5.71 14.20
C VAL A 213 -29.26 -6.51 13.10
N PRO A 214 -28.59 -6.87 12.01
CA PRO A 214 -29.20 -7.67 10.94
C PRO A 214 -29.86 -8.93 11.46
N ASN A 215 -30.95 -9.38 10.81
CA ASN A 215 -31.59 -10.65 11.14
C ASN A 215 -30.68 -11.84 10.77
N TRP A 216 -30.42 -12.68 11.74
CA TRP A 216 -29.58 -13.87 11.60
C TRP A 216 -30.40 -15.09 11.16
N GLU A 217 -31.08 -14.98 10.03
CA GLU A 217 -31.66 -16.18 9.41
C GLU A 217 -30.50 -17.03 8.87
N HIS A 218 -30.41 -18.28 9.29
CA HIS A 218 -29.41 -19.26 8.84
C HIS A 218 -28.04 -19.29 9.53
N HIS A 219 -27.96 -18.95 10.81
CA HIS A 219 -26.79 -19.24 11.67
C HIS A 219 -25.51 -18.41 11.42
N TYR A 220 -25.64 -17.25 10.82
CA TYR A 220 -24.52 -16.33 10.69
C TYR A 220 -24.56 -15.29 11.82
N VAL A 221 -23.47 -15.09 12.52
CA VAL A 221 -23.31 -14.09 13.60
C VAL A 221 -22.13 -13.16 13.29
N PRO A 222 -22.05 -11.91 13.83
CA PRO A 222 -20.99 -10.95 13.51
C PRO A 222 -19.58 -11.49 13.69
N LEU A 223 -19.35 -12.27 14.74
CA LEU A 223 -18.07 -12.99 14.90
C LEU A 223 -17.88 -14.10 13.86
N GLY A 224 -18.92 -14.37 13.02
CA GLY A 224 -18.98 -15.49 12.10
C GLY A 224 -19.19 -16.83 12.80
N GLY A 225 -19.68 -17.81 12.07
CA GLY A 225 -19.91 -19.15 12.62
C GLY A 225 -21.15 -19.27 13.49
N ARG A 226 -21.17 -20.26 14.37
CA ARG A 226 -22.31 -20.57 15.24
C ARG A 226 -22.43 -19.58 16.37
N SER A 227 -23.66 -19.33 16.85
CA SER A 227 -23.94 -18.45 18.01
C SER A 227 -22.94 -18.67 19.15
N THR A 228 -22.28 -17.60 19.57
CA THR A 228 -21.42 -17.59 20.75
C THR A 228 -22.18 -16.99 21.93
N GLU A 229 -21.76 -17.26 23.17
CA GLU A 229 -22.32 -16.62 24.36
C GLU A 229 -22.05 -15.10 24.39
N LEU A 230 -21.22 -14.60 23.49
CA LEU A 230 -20.84 -13.20 23.40
C LEU A 230 -21.82 -12.35 22.58
N VAL A 231 -22.63 -12.96 21.70
CA VAL A 231 -23.54 -12.28 20.79
C VAL A 231 -24.95 -12.41 21.30
N ASP A 232 -25.62 -11.30 21.61
CA ASP A 232 -26.99 -11.28 22.13
C ASP A 232 -28.03 -10.72 21.14
N GLY A 233 -27.60 -10.26 19.98
CA GLY A 233 -28.45 -9.71 18.92
C GLY A 233 -28.90 -8.28 19.16
N ALA A 234 -28.28 -7.56 20.11
CA ALA A 234 -28.64 -6.19 20.45
C ALA A 234 -27.41 -5.25 20.38
N PHE A 235 -27.64 -4.09 19.84
CA PHE A 235 -26.66 -2.98 19.86
C PHE A 235 -27.40 -1.65 20.05
N LEU A 236 -26.99 -0.86 21.04
CA LEU A 236 -27.69 0.37 21.41
C LEU A 236 -27.14 1.58 20.63
N GLU A 237 -27.81 1.97 19.58
CA GLU A 237 -27.52 3.20 18.83
C GLU A 237 -28.81 3.95 18.48
N PHE A 238 -28.93 5.19 18.95
CA PHE A 238 -30.03 6.11 18.60
C PHE A 238 -29.51 7.54 18.42
N PRO A 239 -29.88 8.21 17.34
CA PRO A 239 -30.51 7.67 16.14
C PRO A 239 -29.56 6.72 15.37
N ALA A 240 -30.12 5.82 14.58
CA ALA A 240 -29.36 4.92 13.73
C ALA A 240 -28.50 5.72 12.73
N LYS A 241 -27.25 5.32 12.51
CA LYS A 241 -26.35 5.85 11.49
C LYS A 241 -26.32 4.94 10.27
N TRP A 242 -26.11 5.53 9.10
CA TRP A 242 -25.94 4.76 7.87
C TRP A 242 -24.69 3.87 7.96
N THR A 243 -24.74 2.69 7.37
CA THR A 243 -23.64 1.72 7.38
C THR A 243 -22.46 2.19 6.51
N GLY A 244 -21.29 1.63 6.73
CA GLY A 244 -20.05 2.01 6.04
C GLY A 244 -20.11 1.96 4.51
N ASN A 245 -20.90 1.04 3.93
CA ASN A 245 -21.15 0.99 2.48
C ASN A 245 -22.24 1.99 2.00
N GLY A 246 -22.83 2.77 2.91
CA GLY A 246 -23.82 3.79 2.59
C GLY A 246 -25.29 3.31 2.62
N THR A 247 -25.58 2.13 3.16
CA THR A 247 -26.94 1.66 3.37
C THR A 247 -27.64 2.52 4.43
N SER A 248 -28.82 3.06 4.08
CA SER A 248 -29.61 3.93 4.96
C SER A 248 -30.62 3.16 5.84
N ALA A 249 -30.73 1.84 5.71
CA ALA A 249 -31.65 1.04 6.50
C ALA A 249 -31.21 0.99 7.97
N SER A 250 -32.12 1.25 8.90
CA SER A 250 -31.84 1.13 10.35
C SER A 250 -31.63 -0.31 10.79
N ARG A 251 -32.19 -1.28 10.04
CA ARG A 251 -31.82 -2.69 10.08
C ARG A 251 -31.20 -3.04 8.72
N PRO A 252 -29.86 -3.00 8.58
CA PRO A 252 -29.17 -3.31 7.34
C PRO A 252 -29.24 -4.81 7.01
N ASN A 253 -28.78 -5.16 5.80
CA ASN A 253 -28.57 -6.55 5.42
C ASN A 253 -27.24 -7.07 6.04
N MET A 254 -27.11 -8.39 6.18
CA MET A 254 -25.89 -9.04 6.68
C MET A 254 -24.64 -8.76 5.84
N ASN A 255 -24.82 -8.51 4.54
CA ASN A 255 -23.71 -8.17 3.62
C ASN A 255 -23.37 -6.67 3.61
N ASP A 256 -24.16 -5.85 4.30
CA ASP A 256 -23.80 -4.44 4.51
C ASP A 256 -22.67 -4.34 5.54
N TRP A 257 -21.89 -3.27 5.46
CA TRP A 257 -20.80 -3.03 6.42
C TRP A 257 -21.36 -2.43 7.71
N TYR A 258 -22.23 -3.19 8.37
CA TYR A 258 -23.01 -2.69 9.50
C TYR A 258 -22.18 -2.52 10.79
N GLU A 259 -21.00 -3.10 10.88
CA GLU A 259 -20.02 -2.87 11.95
C GLU A 259 -19.42 -1.46 11.89
N THR A 260 -19.57 -0.77 10.77
CA THR A 260 -19.03 0.57 10.53
C THR A 260 -20.12 1.57 10.15
N VAL A 261 -19.80 2.85 10.21
CA VAL A 261 -20.67 3.96 9.84
C VAL A 261 -20.05 4.81 8.75
N LYS A 262 -20.86 5.20 7.75
CA LYS A 262 -20.46 6.03 6.63
C LYS A 262 -20.10 7.44 7.08
N VAL A 263 -18.93 7.91 6.72
CA VAL A 263 -18.52 9.30 6.92
C VAL A 263 -19.19 10.20 5.87
N ASN A 264 -19.75 11.31 6.31
CA ASN A 264 -20.32 12.34 5.47
C ASN A 264 -19.24 13.34 5.04
N TYR A 265 -19.05 13.46 3.74
CA TYR A 265 -18.12 14.40 3.11
C TYR A 265 -18.80 15.68 2.57
N GLY A 266 -19.97 16.02 3.07
CA GLY A 266 -20.73 17.18 2.62
C GLY A 266 -21.51 16.94 1.32
N ILE A 267 -21.87 15.68 1.04
CA ILE A 267 -22.72 15.29 -0.09
C ILE A 267 -24.08 14.87 0.46
N SER A 268 -25.17 15.53 0.02
CA SER A 268 -26.50 15.14 0.46
C SER A 268 -26.92 13.77 -0.07
N PRO A 269 -27.96 13.11 0.50
CA PRO A 269 -28.52 11.87 -0.04
C PRO A 269 -28.93 11.96 -1.52
N GLU A 270 -29.29 13.16 -2.00
CA GLU A 270 -29.63 13.43 -3.40
C GLU A 270 -28.40 13.70 -4.28
N GLY A 271 -27.18 13.62 -3.73
CA GLY A 271 -25.93 13.82 -4.46
C GLY A 271 -25.49 15.28 -4.62
N VAL A 272 -26.11 16.22 -3.87
CA VAL A 272 -25.73 17.63 -3.94
C VAL A 272 -24.48 17.88 -3.10
N LYS A 273 -23.45 18.45 -3.71
CA LYS A 273 -22.20 18.83 -3.03
C LYS A 273 -22.38 20.11 -2.22
N GLY A 274 -21.99 20.11 -0.96
CA GLY A 274 -21.98 21.28 -0.04
C GLY A 274 -20.61 21.96 0.05
N PHE A 275 -19.76 21.82 -0.94
CA PHE A 275 -18.42 22.38 -1.02
C PHE A 275 -18.09 22.83 -2.45
N ASP A 276 -17.04 23.66 -2.59
CA ASP A 276 -16.59 24.14 -3.90
C ASP A 276 -15.95 23.01 -4.73
N GLU A 277 -16.21 23.00 -6.03
CA GLU A 277 -15.52 22.13 -6.98
C GLU A 277 -14.18 22.71 -7.40
N LEU A 278 -13.24 21.84 -7.79
CA LEU A 278 -11.98 22.28 -8.36
C LEU A 278 -12.21 22.98 -9.71
N PRO A 279 -11.56 24.13 -9.96
CA PRO A 279 -11.67 24.79 -11.25
C PRO A 279 -11.17 23.92 -12.40
N ASN A 280 -11.68 24.16 -13.60
CA ASN A 280 -11.19 23.51 -14.82
C ASN A 280 -9.68 23.77 -14.99
N GLY A 281 -8.93 22.74 -15.33
CA GLY A 281 -7.48 22.82 -15.52
C GLY A 281 -6.66 22.50 -14.27
N PHE A 282 -7.31 22.34 -13.09
CA PHE A 282 -6.62 22.03 -11.84
C PHE A 282 -5.93 20.65 -11.84
N GLU A 283 -6.32 19.75 -12.74
CA GLU A 283 -5.62 18.48 -12.97
C GLU A 283 -4.15 18.68 -13.34
N ASN A 284 -3.78 19.83 -13.91
CA ASN A 284 -2.41 20.17 -14.30
C ASN A 284 -1.67 21.05 -13.28
N GLU A 285 -2.36 21.47 -12.20
CA GLU A 285 -1.78 22.33 -11.19
C GLU A 285 -0.99 21.53 -10.13
N THR A 286 -0.01 22.18 -9.51
CA THR A 286 0.80 21.59 -8.45
C THR A 286 0.01 21.45 -7.15
N TYR A 287 0.46 20.57 -6.23
CA TYR A 287 -0.15 20.46 -4.90
C TYR A 287 -0.15 21.79 -4.14
N LYS A 288 0.82 22.70 -4.38
CA LYS A 288 0.86 24.04 -3.79
C LYS A 288 -0.33 24.88 -4.21
N LYS A 289 -0.70 24.83 -5.51
CA LYS A 289 -1.86 25.53 -6.05
C LYS A 289 -3.18 24.97 -5.52
N HIS A 290 -3.28 23.64 -5.37
CA HIS A 290 -4.40 22.99 -4.70
C HIS A 290 -4.52 23.45 -3.24
N PHE A 291 -3.42 23.47 -2.50
CA PHE A 291 -3.39 23.98 -1.13
C PHE A 291 -3.82 25.44 -1.05
N GLU A 292 -3.29 26.33 -1.89
CA GLU A 292 -3.68 27.73 -1.97
C GLU A 292 -5.19 27.90 -2.25
N PHE A 293 -5.76 27.13 -3.16
CA PHE A 293 -7.18 27.16 -3.49
C PHE A 293 -8.07 26.87 -2.28
N TRP A 294 -7.67 25.91 -1.45
CA TRP A 294 -8.47 25.50 -0.28
C TRP A 294 -8.34 26.41 0.94
N GLN A 295 -7.37 27.35 0.98
CA GLN A 295 -7.11 28.18 2.17
C GLN A 295 -8.26 29.13 2.52
N ASP A 296 -9.00 29.60 1.55
CA ASP A 296 -10.13 30.53 1.73
C ASP A 296 -11.50 29.89 1.54
N LYS A 297 -11.55 28.55 1.39
CA LYS A 297 -12.78 27.78 1.19
C LYS A 297 -13.31 27.22 2.50
N THR A 298 -14.64 27.20 2.60
CA THR A 298 -15.31 26.45 3.66
C THR A 298 -15.44 24.99 3.23
N VAL A 299 -14.89 24.09 4.04
CA VAL A 299 -14.94 22.66 3.80
C VAL A 299 -15.74 21.95 4.90
N PRO A 300 -16.37 20.81 4.60
CA PRO A 300 -17.08 19.99 5.58
C PRO A 300 -16.22 19.64 6.80
N ASN A 301 -16.82 19.51 7.97
CA ASN A 301 -16.12 19.21 9.21
C ASN A 301 -15.26 17.93 9.15
N SER A 302 -15.75 16.88 8.47
CA SER A 302 -15.02 15.61 8.29
C SER A 302 -13.67 15.80 7.57
N TRP A 303 -13.60 16.74 6.62
CA TRP A 303 -12.35 17.04 5.89
C TRP A 303 -11.25 17.55 6.83
N MET A 304 -11.62 18.47 7.72
CA MET A 304 -10.71 19.02 8.71
C MET A 304 -10.18 17.94 9.65
N LYS A 305 -11.07 17.07 10.13
CA LYS A 305 -10.70 15.96 11.03
C LYS A 305 -9.68 15.02 10.39
N PHE A 306 -9.93 14.54 9.16
CA PHE A 306 -8.99 13.64 8.50
C PHE A 306 -7.66 14.31 8.15
N ARG A 307 -7.66 15.59 7.72
CA ARG A 307 -6.42 16.34 7.54
C ARG A 307 -5.62 16.39 8.84
N ASP A 308 -6.26 16.71 9.94
CA ASP A 308 -5.60 16.89 11.24
C ASP A 308 -5.06 15.54 11.77
N ILE A 309 -5.78 14.42 11.54
CA ILE A 309 -5.30 13.07 11.80
C ILE A 309 -4.05 12.77 10.97
N ALA A 310 -4.06 13.04 9.67
CA ALA A 310 -2.90 12.79 8.82
C ALA A 310 -1.68 13.63 9.27
N LEU A 311 -1.89 14.91 9.58
CA LEU A 311 -0.82 15.79 10.06
C LEU A 311 -0.29 15.35 11.43
N TYR A 312 -1.14 14.81 12.31
CA TYR A 312 -0.73 14.23 13.59
C TYR A 312 0.23 13.06 13.38
N TRP A 313 -0.10 12.10 12.50
CA TRP A 313 0.75 10.94 12.23
C TRP A 313 2.05 11.30 11.49
N LEU A 314 2.02 12.28 10.58
CA LEU A 314 3.25 12.85 10.02
C LEU A 314 4.14 13.47 11.13
N GLY A 315 3.54 14.17 12.09
CA GLY A 315 4.25 14.70 13.26
C GLY A 315 4.80 13.60 14.17
N PHE A 316 4.18 12.43 14.17
CA PHE A 316 4.62 11.26 14.92
C PHE A 316 5.81 10.55 14.26
N GLY A 317 6.04 10.80 12.96
CA GLY A 317 7.17 10.27 12.18
C GLY A 317 6.78 9.28 11.08
N VAL A 318 5.49 9.12 10.78
CA VAL A 318 5.03 8.33 9.63
C VAL A 318 5.42 9.02 8.33
N ASP A 319 5.89 8.27 7.33
CA ASP A 319 6.36 8.81 6.04
C ASP A 319 5.28 8.82 4.96
N GLY A 320 4.14 8.16 5.19
CA GLY A 320 3.08 8.11 4.19
C GLY A 320 1.88 7.30 4.63
N PHE A 321 0.88 7.26 3.74
CA PHE A 321 -0.41 6.62 4.01
C PHE A 321 -0.86 5.74 2.87
N ARG A 322 -1.56 4.65 3.22
CA ARG A 322 -2.45 3.92 2.32
C ARG A 322 -3.90 4.31 2.64
N TYR A 323 -4.65 4.70 1.65
CA TYR A 323 -6.03 5.12 1.78
C TYR A 323 -6.98 4.00 1.37
N ASP A 324 -7.75 3.52 2.35
CA ASP A 324 -8.77 2.51 2.16
C ASP A 324 -9.97 3.08 1.41
N MET A 325 -10.55 2.30 0.48
CA MET A 325 -11.77 2.65 -0.26
C MET A 325 -11.80 4.09 -0.80
N ALA A 326 -10.67 4.57 -1.32
CA ALA A 326 -10.49 5.97 -1.68
C ALA A 326 -11.48 6.45 -2.75
N GLU A 327 -11.91 5.59 -3.67
CA GLU A 327 -12.87 5.93 -4.73
C GLU A 327 -14.29 6.24 -4.21
N MET A 328 -14.62 5.85 -2.97
CA MET A 328 -15.90 6.16 -2.33
C MET A 328 -15.92 7.54 -1.66
N VAL A 329 -14.85 8.31 -1.79
CA VAL A 329 -14.66 9.63 -1.18
C VAL A 329 -14.39 10.67 -2.27
N PRO A 330 -14.97 11.89 -2.20
CA PRO A 330 -14.84 12.91 -3.26
C PRO A 330 -13.39 13.27 -3.58
N VAL A 331 -13.09 13.43 -4.87
CA VAL A 331 -11.75 13.82 -5.33
C VAL A 331 -11.30 15.19 -4.80
N GLU A 332 -12.25 16.08 -4.54
CA GLU A 332 -12.02 17.39 -3.94
C GLU A 332 -11.46 17.29 -2.50
N PHE A 333 -11.99 16.33 -1.72
CA PHE A 333 -11.43 16.05 -0.39
C PHE A 333 -9.97 15.60 -0.49
N TRP A 334 -9.66 14.72 -1.44
CA TRP A 334 -8.29 14.29 -1.65
C TRP A 334 -7.37 15.42 -2.06
N SER A 335 -7.84 16.30 -2.95
CA SER A 335 -7.13 17.55 -3.29
C SER A 335 -6.79 18.38 -2.04
N PHE A 336 -7.78 18.59 -1.16
CA PHE A 336 -7.61 19.32 0.10
C PHE A 336 -6.63 18.63 1.05
N MET A 337 -6.83 17.34 1.32
CA MET A 337 -6.05 16.58 2.29
C MET A 337 -4.62 16.37 1.81
N ASN A 338 -4.44 15.86 0.58
CA ASN A 338 -3.13 15.51 0.05
C ASN A 338 -2.26 16.73 -0.20
N SER A 339 -2.84 17.86 -0.66
CA SER A 339 -2.09 19.11 -0.77
C SER A 339 -1.58 19.58 0.59
N SER A 340 -2.40 19.46 1.65
CA SER A 340 -1.98 19.80 3.03
C SER A 340 -0.85 18.89 3.52
N ILE A 341 -0.94 17.59 3.25
CA ILE A 341 0.10 16.60 3.57
C ILE A 341 1.41 16.94 2.85
N LYS A 342 1.33 17.18 1.53
CA LYS A 342 2.51 17.52 0.71
C LYS A 342 3.14 18.86 1.09
N MET A 343 2.37 19.82 1.58
CA MET A 343 2.92 21.05 2.16
C MET A 343 3.71 20.80 3.45
N LYS A 344 3.30 19.80 4.25
CA LYS A 344 4.00 19.40 5.48
C LYS A 344 5.21 18.52 5.20
N ASN A 345 5.07 17.55 4.29
CA ASN A 345 6.12 16.63 3.84
C ASN A 345 5.97 16.38 2.34
N PRO A 346 6.73 17.05 1.47
CA PRO A 346 6.69 16.85 0.01
C PRO A 346 6.97 15.39 -0.42
N GLU A 347 7.76 14.66 0.37
CA GLU A 347 8.16 13.28 0.10
C GLU A 347 7.19 12.23 0.70
N ALA A 348 6.05 12.65 1.26
CA ALA A 348 5.07 11.72 1.80
C ALA A 348 4.59 10.74 0.72
N PHE A 349 4.59 9.45 1.04
CA PHE A 349 4.13 8.38 0.14
C PHE A 349 2.61 8.22 0.26
N LEU A 350 1.85 8.53 -0.79
CA LEU A 350 0.39 8.54 -0.80
C LEU A 350 -0.15 7.49 -1.76
N LEU A 351 -0.53 6.33 -1.24
CA LEU A 351 -1.08 5.18 -1.99
C LEU A 351 -2.59 5.09 -1.76
N ALA A 352 -3.38 4.96 -2.81
CA ALA A 352 -4.82 4.86 -2.70
C ALA A 352 -5.39 3.58 -3.35
N GLU A 353 -6.41 3.04 -2.70
CA GLU A 353 -7.24 1.98 -3.24
C GLU A 353 -8.32 2.58 -4.14
N VAL A 354 -8.12 2.47 -5.44
CA VAL A 354 -9.07 2.88 -6.49
C VAL A 354 -9.15 1.74 -7.49
N TYR A 355 -10.34 1.16 -7.68
CA TYR A 355 -10.55 0.00 -8.55
C TYR A 355 -11.23 0.34 -9.87
N ASN A 356 -11.85 1.51 -9.98
CA ASN A 356 -12.47 1.96 -11.22
C ASN A 356 -11.43 2.65 -12.15
N PRO A 357 -11.02 2.03 -13.29
CA PRO A 357 -10.02 2.62 -14.18
C PRO A 357 -10.39 3.99 -14.74
N SER A 358 -11.69 4.30 -14.85
CA SER A 358 -12.15 5.60 -15.32
C SER A 358 -11.83 6.76 -14.36
N LEU A 359 -11.55 6.45 -13.09
CA LEU A 359 -11.24 7.41 -12.04
C LEU A 359 -9.73 7.61 -11.83
N TYR A 360 -8.86 6.73 -12.34
CA TYR A 360 -7.42 6.75 -12.06
C TYR A 360 -6.81 8.13 -12.28
N ARG A 361 -7.04 8.72 -13.47
CA ARG A 361 -6.44 10.02 -13.83
C ARG A 361 -6.93 11.17 -12.97
N ASP A 362 -8.18 11.15 -12.53
CA ASP A 362 -8.74 12.18 -11.64
C ASP A 362 -8.15 12.06 -10.24
N TYR A 363 -8.03 10.86 -9.69
CA TYR A 363 -7.48 10.66 -8.35
C TYR A 363 -5.97 10.96 -8.30
N ILE A 364 -5.22 10.64 -9.34
CA ILE A 364 -3.82 11.04 -9.48
C ILE A 364 -3.70 12.55 -9.66
N LYS A 365 -4.36 13.11 -10.69
CA LYS A 365 -4.13 14.49 -11.13
C LYS A 365 -4.83 15.53 -10.28
N LYS A 366 -6.10 15.32 -9.92
CA LYS A 366 -6.89 16.21 -9.05
C LYS A 366 -6.77 15.84 -7.58
N GLY A 367 -6.85 14.56 -7.25
CA GLY A 367 -6.72 14.05 -5.89
C GLY A 367 -5.29 14.12 -5.33
N LYS A 368 -4.28 14.34 -6.16
CA LYS A 368 -2.85 14.39 -5.79
C LYS A 368 -2.36 13.12 -5.09
N MET A 369 -2.86 11.95 -5.54
CA MET A 369 -2.31 10.67 -5.15
C MET A 369 -0.97 10.43 -5.84
N ASP A 370 0.02 9.91 -5.11
CA ASP A 370 1.27 9.48 -5.72
C ASP A 370 1.07 8.16 -6.46
N TYR A 371 0.32 7.22 -5.84
CA TYR A 371 0.14 5.87 -6.37
C TYR A 371 -1.27 5.36 -6.19
N LEU A 372 -1.74 4.55 -7.15
CA LEU A 372 -2.95 3.74 -7.08
C LEU A 372 -2.59 2.27 -7.27
N TYR A 373 -3.44 1.36 -6.82
CA TYR A 373 -3.32 -0.06 -7.15
C TYR A 373 -3.60 -0.33 -8.63
N ASP A 374 -2.72 -1.06 -9.30
CA ASP A 374 -3.00 -1.62 -10.62
C ASP A 374 -3.67 -2.98 -10.52
N LYS A 375 -4.91 -2.98 -9.97
CA LYS A 375 -5.67 -4.20 -9.67
C LYS A 375 -6.49 -4.67 -10.87
N VAL A 376 -7.39 -3.83 -11.36
CA VAL A 376 -8.51 -4.25 -12.22
C VAL A 376 -8.06 -4.67 -13.63
N GLN A 377 -6.94 -4.19 -14.12
CA GLN A 377 -6.43 -4.54 -15.44
C GLN A 377 -5.18 -5.42 -15.34
N PHE A 378 -4.11 -4.90 -14.80
CA PHE A 378 -2.81 -5.57 -14.85
C PHE A 378 -2.71 -6.78 -13.91
N TYR A 379 -3.06 -6.61 -12.64
CA TYR A 379 -3.10 -7.73 -11.68
C TYR A 379 -4.03 -8.85 -12.15
N ASP A 380 -5.28 -8.51 -12.52
CA ASP A 380 -6.26 -9.51 -12.96
C ASP A 380 -5.80 -10.26 -14.23
N THR A 381 -5.15 -9.55 -15.16
CA THR A 381 -4.57 -10.18 -16.35
C THR A 381 -3.45 -11.16 -16.00
N LEU A 382 -2.49 -10.74 -15.17
CA LEU A 382 -1.41 -11.62 -14.73
C LEU A 382 -1.94 -12.85 -13.99
N LYS A 383 -2.94 -12.68 -13.12
CA LYS A 383 -3.61 -13.79 -12.44
C LYS A 383 -4.22 -14.77 -13.44
N HIS A 384 -4.96 -14.29 -14.43
CA HIS A 384 -5.55 -15.15 -15.45
C HIS A 384 -4.50 -15.87 -16.32
N VAL A 385 -3.37 -15.21 -16.64
CA VAL A 385 -2.26 -15.84 -17.37
C VAL A 385 -1.64 -16.98 -16.55
N VAL A 386 -1.37 -16.74 -15.26
CA VAL A 386 -0.82 -17.77 -14.33
C VAL A 386 -1.77 -18.94 -14.16
N GLN A 387 -3.09 -18.69 -14.09
CA GLN A 387 -4.13 -19.70 -14.00
C GLN A 387 -4.34 -20.48 -15.32
N GLY A 388 -3.76 -20.03 -16.43
CA GLY A 388 -3.89 -20.65 -17.75
C GLY A 388 -5.13 -20.24 -18.54
N TYR A 389 -5.97 -19.35 -18.03
CA TYR A 389 -7.16 -18.80 -18.73
C TYR A 389 -6.80 -17.63 -19.64
N GLY A 390 -5.75 -16.89 -19.28
CA GLY A 390 -5.28 -15.72 -20.01
C GLY A 390 -4.14 -16.03 -20.96
N LYS A 391 -3.82 -15.03 -21.78
CA LYS A 391 -2.70 -15.03 -22.72
C LYS A 391 -1.80 -13.84 -22.43
N THR A 392 -0.51 -14.00 -22.64
CA THR A 392 0.46 -12.90 -22.53
C THR A 392 0.18 -11.78 -23.54
N ASP A 393 -0.52 -12.09 -24.64
CA ASP A 393 -0.99 -11.12 -25.65
C ASP A 393 -1.89 -10.02 -25.05
N TYR A 394 -2.48 -10.22 -23.87
CA TYR A 394 -3.33 -9.22 -23.21
C TYR A 394 -2.56 -8.17 -22.39
N ILE A 395 -1.26 -8.38 -22.15
CA ILE A 395 -0.45 -7.50 -21.31
C ILE A 395 -0.10 -6.17 -22.02
N PRO A 396 0.43 -6.18 -23.28
CA PRO A 396 0.85 -4.94 -23.93
C PRO A 396 -0.25 -3.87 -24.08
N PRO A 397 -1.50 -4.22 -24.45
CA PRO A 397 -2.58 -3.22 -24.53
C PRO A 397 -2.86 -2.49 -23.22
N ILE A 398 -2.73 -3.16 -22.08
CA ILE A 398 -2.93 -2.57 -20.75
C ILE A 398 -1.80 -1.58 -20.44
N LEU A 399 -0.56 -1.98 -20.70
CA LEU A 399 0.59 -1.09 -20.50
C LEU A 399 0.54 0.15 -21.40
N ASP A 400 0.02 0.02 -22.62
CA ASP A 400 -0.18 1.15 -23.53
C ASP A 400 -1.32 2.08 -23.08
N ASP A 401 -2.45 1.53 -22.61
CA ASP A 401 -3.59 2.31 -22.09
C ASP A 401 -3.22 3.16 -20.86
N LEU A 402 -2.34 2.64 -20.01
CA LEU A 402 -1.90 3.32 -18.78
C LEU A 402 -0.59 4.10 -18.93
N LYS A 403 -0.03 4.18 -20.15
CA LYS A 403 1.30 4.75 -20.40
C LYS A 403 1.52 6.17 -19.85
N ASP A 404 0.48 7.01 -19.87
CA ASP A 404 0.54 8.39 -19.37
C ASP A 404 0.55 8.50 -17.83
N ILE A 405 0.19 7.41 -17.14
CA ILE A 405 0.13 7.34 -15.68
C ILE A 405 0.86 6.10 -15.12
N GLU A 406 1.63 5.39 -15.94
CA GLU A 406 2.25 4.10 -15.59
C GLU A 406 3.07 4.16 -14.30
N HIS A 407 3.76 5.29 -14.07
CA HIS A 407 4.61 5.51 -12.90
C HIS A 407 3.82 5.70 -11.59
N HIS A 408 2.51 5.93 -11.69
CA HIS A 408 1.59 6.04 -10.54
C HIS A 408 0.88 4.71 -10.22
N MET A 409 0.98 3.69 -11.09
CA MET A 409 0.23 2.44 -10.95
C MET A 409 1.05 1.39 -10.20
N LEU A 410 0.94 1.34 -8.87
CA LEU A 410 1.67 0.39 -8.02
C LEU A 410 1.28 -1.05 -8.36
N HIS A 411 2.26 -1.87 -8.71
CA HIS A 411 2.10 -3.27 -9.06
C HIS A 411 2.23 -4.20 -7.85
N PHE A 412 1.37 -5.20 -7.78
CA PHE A 412 1.39 -6.23 -6.75
C PHE A 412 0.76 -7.54 -7.27
N LEU A 413 0.98 -8.64 -6.58
CA LEU A 413 0.33 -9.93 -6.84
C LEU A 413 -0.42 -10.48 -5.63
N GLU A 414 -0.14 -9.97 -4.44
CA GLU A 414 -0.85 -10.26 -3.21
C GLU A 414 -0.99 -9.00 -2.37
N ASN A 415 -2.06 -8.94 -1.60
CA ASN A 415 -2.24 -8.04 -0.46
C ASN A 415 -3.15 -8.72 0.58
N HIS A 416 -3.62 -7.97 1.57
CA HIS A 416 -4.46 -8.48 2.64
C HIS A 416 -5.91 -8.79 2.22
N ASP A 417 -6.35 -8.31 1.04
CA ASP A 417 -7.71 -8.51 0.50
C ASP A 417 -7.77 -9.57 -0.61
N GLU A 418 -6.63 -9.92 -1.19
CA GLU A 418 -6.55 -10.85 -2.30
C GLU A 418 -6.07 -12.25 -1.85
N GLN A 419 -6.34 -13.26 -2.69
CA GLN A 419 -5.82 -14.59 -2.48
C GLN A 419 -4.29 -14.60 -2.47
N ARG A 420 -3.70 -15.43 -1.65
CA ARG A 420 -2.26 -15.68 -1.70
C ARG A 420 -1.85 -16.23 -3.06
N LEU A 421 -0.73 -15.77 -3.59
CA LEU A 421 -0.19 -16.21 -4.88
C LEU A 421 0.02 -17.72 -4.94
N ALA A 422 0.49 -18.33 -3.85
CA ALA A 422 0.71 -19.77 -3.75
C ALA A 422 -0.59 -20.57 -3.56
N SER A 423 -1.72 -19.93 -3.26
CA SER A 423 -2.98 -20.61 -2.98
C SER A 423 -3.60 -21.30 -4.21
N PRO A 424 -4.46 -22.30 -3.98
CA PRO A 424 -5.21 -22.96 -5.07
C PRO A 424 -6.04 -22.01 -5.94
N ASP A 425 -6.49 -20.88 -5.37
CA ASP A 425 -7.33 -19.90 -6.07
C ASP A 425 -6.53 -18.87 -6.86
N PHE A 426 -5.20 -18.95 -6.85
CA PHE A 426 -4.34 -18.14 -7.70
C PHE A 426 -3.42 -19.05 -8.55
N ALA A 427 -2.21 -19.33 -8.13
CA ALA A 427 -1.23 -20.11 -8.89
C ALA A 427 -1.23 -21.63 -8.54
N GLY A 428 -1.72 -21.99 -7.36
CA GLY A 428 -1.70 -23.35 -6.82
C GLY A 428 -0.35 -23.77 -6.22
N ASN A 429 0.71 -23.03 -6.50
CA ASN A 429 2.00 -23.09 -5.81
C ASN A 429 2.81 -21.83 -6.11
N ALA A 430 3.80 -21.53 -5.26
CA ALA A 430 4.57 -20.29 -5.33
C ALA A 430 5.47 -20.19 -6.58
N GLU A 431 5.96 -21.32 -7.11
CA GLU A 431 6.85 -21.36 -8.27
C GLU A 431 6.15 -20.83 -9.54
N LYS A 432 4.89 -21.16 -9.73
CA LYS A 432 4.09 -20.67 -10.88
C LYS A 432 3.91 -19.16 -10.86
N GLY A 433 4.06 -18.51 -9.71
CA GLY A 433 3.99 -17.06 -9.57
C GLY A 433 5.25 -16.32 -10.01
N ARG A 434 6.41 -16.99 -10.15
CA ARG A 434 7.68 -16.34 -10.47
C ARG A 434 7.67 -15.51 -11.75
N PRO A 435 7.19 -16.02 -12.91
CA PRO A 435 7.14 -15.23 -14.15
C PRO A 435 6.27 -13.98 -14.01
N ALA A 436 5.12 -14.09 -13.34
CA ALA A 436 4.25 -12.96 -13.09
C ALA A 436 4.93 -11.91 -12.18
N MET A 437 5.69 -12.35 -11.17
CA MET A 437 6.44 -11.44 -10.29
C MET A 437 7.54 -10.70 -11.05
N VAL A 438 8.26 -11.36 -11.97
CA VAL A 438 9.25 -10.70 -12.82
C VAL A 438 8.59 -9.63 -13.68
N VAL A 439 7.51 -9.97 -14.38
CA VAL A 439 6.77 -9.02 -15.22
C VAL A 439 6.21 -7.86 -14.37
N SER A 440 5.57 -8.16 -13.25
CA SER A 440 5.03 -7.14 -12.33
C SER A 440 6.10 -6.17 -11.82
N ALA A 441 7.29 -6.69 -11.48
CA ALA A 441 8.36 -5.85 -10.91
C ALA A 441 9.14 -5.04 -11.96
N THR A 442 9.06 -5.37 -13.26
CA THR A 442 9.98 -4.81 -14.26
C THR A 442 9.31 -4.10 -15.43
N SER A 443 7.99 -4.20 -15.62
CA SER A 443 7.29 -3.64 -16.79
C SER A 443 7.13 -2.13 -16.76
N THR A 444 7.02 -1.50 -15.59
CA THR A 444 6.81 -0.06 -15.42
C THR A 444 7.83 0.59 -14.48
N THR A 445 7.78 1.91 -14.34
CA THR A 445 8.59 2.66 -13.38
C THR A 445 7.96 2.72 -11.99
N ALA A 446 6.68 2.38 -11.86
CA ALA A 446 5.91 2.41 -10.62
C ALA A 446 6.49 1.51 -9.52
N PRO A 447 6.18 1.76 -8.24
CA PRO A 447 6.57 0.90 -7.14
C PRO A 447 6.05 -0.53 -7.30
N THR A 448 6.79 -1.47 -6.73
CA THR A 448 6.38 -2.87 -6.59
C THR A 448 6.04 -3.14 -5.14
N MET A 449 4.92 -3.81 -4.88
CA MET A 449 4.54 -4.24 -3.53
C MET A 449 4.55 -5.77 -3.42
N ILE A 450 5.04 -6.27 -2.29
CA ILE A 450 4.89 -7.66 -1.88
C ILE A 450 4.24 -7.72 -0.49
N TYR A 451 3.46 -8.76 -0.24
CA TYR A 451 2.82 -9.01 1.04
C TYR A 451 3.64 -10.00 1.87
N PHE A 452 3.79 -9.78 3.17
CA PHE A 452 4.62 -10.62 4.05
C PHE A 452 4.23 -12.10 3.94
N GLY A 453 5.22 -12.96 3.82
CA GLY A 453 5.03 -14.39 3.56
C GLY A 453 4.98 -14.75 2.06
N GLN A 454 4.72 -13.82 1.14
CA GLN A 454 4.75 -14.07 -0.30
C GLN A 454 6.12 -14.59 -0.75
N GLU A 455 7.17 -14.00 -0.21
CA GLU A 455 8.57 -14.34 -0.51
C GLU A 455 9.01 -15.72 0.00
N VAL A 456 8.16 -16.40 0.77
CA VAL A 456 8.38 -17.76 1.28
C VAL A 456 7.24 -18.71 0.91
N GLY A 457 6.31 -18.27 0.05
CA GLY A 457 5.27 -19.12 -0.51
C GLY A 457 4.10 -19.41 0.43
N GLU A 458 3.70 -18.47 1.27
CA GLU A 458 2.51 -18.60 2.10
C GLU A 458 1.25 -18.80 1.24
N ASP A 459 0.45 -19.81 1.54
CA ASP A 459 -0.73 -20.21 0.76
C ASP A 459 -2.09 -19.97 1.45
N ALA A 460 -2.07 -19.54 2.72
CA ALA A 460 -3.25 -19.35 3.56
C ALA A 460 -4.18 -20.58 3.61
N SER A 461 -3.59 -21.75 3.76
CA SER A 461 -4.35 -23.02 3.89
C SER A 461 -4.99 -23.21 5.27
N GLU A 462 -4.67 -22.38 6.25
CA GLU A 462 -5.22 -22.42 7.60
C GLU A 462 -6.72 -22.03 7.63
N ASN A 463 -7.47 -22.66 8.52
CA ASN A 463 -8.85 -22.26 8.79
C ASN A 463 -8.90 -21.30 10.00
N PRO A 464 -8.99 -19.98 9.79
CA PRO A 464 -8.90 -19.01 10.87
C PRO A 464 -10.21 -18.87 11.69
N GLY A 465 -11.33 -19.18 11.06
CA GLY A 465 -12.67 -18.98 11.61
C GLY A 465 -13.52 -18.03 10.77
N PHE A 466 -13.36 -16.72 10.91
CA PHE A 466 -14.14 -15.72 10.17
C PHE A 466 -13.67 -15.54 8.73
N GLY A 467 -12.36 -15.54 8.50
CA GLY A 467 -11.79 -15.32 7.19
C GLY A 467 -12.02 -16.48 6.21
N ASP A 468 -12.02 -16.17 4.92
CA ASP A 468 -12.08 -17.16 3.84
C ASP A 468 -10.75 -17.89 3.70
N SER A 469 -10.80 -19.16 3.29
CA SER A 469 -9.61 -19.91 2.87
C SER A 469 -8.94 -19.22 1.66
N THR A 470 -7.64 -19.48 1.46
CA THR A 470 -6.81 -18.91 0.39
C THR A 470 -6.49 -17.40 0.54
N ARG A 471 -7.05 -16.75 1.57
CA ARG A 471 -6.68 -15.41 2.04
C ARG A 471 -6.19 -15.49 3.47
N THR A 472 -5.14 -14.79 3.81
CA THR A 472 -4.75 -14.65 5.22
C THR A 472 -5.77 -13.78 5.94
N SER A 473 -6.47 -14.34 6.93
CA SER A 473 -7.53 -13.60 7.64
C SER A 473 -7.02 -12.32 8.28
N ILE A 474 -7.77 -11.23 8.06
CA ILE A 474 -7.55 -9.94 8.71
C ILE A 474 -8.45 -9.72 9.93
N PHE A 475 -9.28 -10.72 10.30
CA PHE A 475 -10.30 -10.63 11.35
C PHE A 475 -10.02 -11.56 12.53
N ASP A 476 -9.04 -12.45 12.40
CA ASP A 476 -8.78 -13.50 13.39
C ASP A 476 -7.37 -13.39 13.96
N TYR A 477 -7.17 -13.98 15.14
CA TYR A 477 -5.84 -14.31 15.64
C TYR A 477 -5.41 -15.63 14.99
N VAL A 478 -4.39 -15.57 14.16
CA VAL A 478 -3.91 -16.71 13.37
C VAL A 478 -2.39 -16.63 13.18
N GLY A 479 -1.74 -17.77 13.09
CA GLY A 479 -0.36 -17.88 12.64
C GLY A 479 -0.31 -18.00 11.12
N VAL A 480 0.83 -17.63 10.53
CA VAL A 480 1.11 -17.66 9.09
C VAL A 480 2.27 -18.64 8.89
N PRO A 481 1.99 -19.94 8.57
CA PRO A 481 2.96 -21.03 8.74
C PRO A 481 4.29 -20.87 8.00
N ALA A 482 4.26 -20.50 6.70
CA ALA A 482 5.50 -20.30 5.95
C ALA A 482 6.30 -19.10 6.47
N HIS A 483 5.60 -18.02 6.81
CA HIS A 483 6.23 -16.86 7.45
C HIS A 483 6.80 -17.22 8.82
N GLN A 484 6.10 -18.01 9.65
CA GLN A 484 6.59 -18.47 10.95
C GLN A 484 7.88 -19.28 10.84
N ARG A 485 8.04 -20.07 9.77
CA ARG A 485 9.31 -20.79 9.51
C ARG A 485 10.46 -19.83 9.21
N TRP A 486 10.16 -18.70 8.52
CA TRP A 486 11.17 -17.66 8.36
C TRP A 486 11.47 -16.93 9.67
N VAL A 487 10.46 -16.64 10.48
CA VAL A 487 10.60 -16.00 11.80
C VAL A 487 11.47 -16.83 12.73
N ASN A 488 11.43 -18.17 12.63
CA ASN A 488 12.27 -19.12 13.38
C ASN A 488 12.36 -18.78 14.86
N ASN A 489 11.24 -18.79 15.57
CA ASN A 489 11.20 -18.46 17.01
C ASN A 489 11.83 -17.09 17.34
N LYS A 490 11.54 -16.06 16.54
CA LYS A 490 12.04 -14.68 16.66
C LYS A 490 13.55 -14.51 16.40
N GLN A 491 14.20 -15.48 15.73
CA GLN A 491 15.56 -15.32 15.21
C GLN A 491 15.60 -14.54 13.89
N PHE A 492 14.52 -14.52 13.12
CA PHE A 492 14.37 -13.83 11.83
C PHE A 492 15.53 -14.14 10.87
N ASP A 493 15.87 -15.42 10.72
CA ASP A 493 17.00 -15.90 9.92
C ASP A 493 16.63 -16.99 8.91
N GLY A 494 15.35 -17.38 8.87
CA GLY A 494 14.86 -18.43 7.99
C GLY A 494 15.33 -19.82 8.35
N GLY A 495 15.76 -20.04 9.60
CA GLY A 495 16.36 -21.31 10.02
C GLY A 495 15.42 -22.52 9.92
N GLN A 496 14.09 -22.31 9.86
CA GLN A 496 13.10 -23.36 9.72
C GLN A 496 12.49 -23.44 8.30
N LEU A 497 12.94 -22.61 7.35
CA LEU A 497 12.49 -22.68 5.97
C LEU A 497 12.91 -24.02 5.33
N THR A 498 12.01 -24.57 4.52
CA THR A 498 12.35 -25.64 3.58
C THR A 498 13.31 -25.15 2.50
N ASP A 499 13.93 -26.06 1.75
CA ASP A 499 14.85 -25.68 0.67
C ASP A 499 14.12 -24.88 -0.41
N SER A 500 12.90 -25.27 -0.80
CA SER A 500 12.09 -24.55 -1.78
C SER A 500 11.68 -23.15 -1.32
N GLU A 501 11.29 -22.98 -0.06
CA GLU A 501 10.97 -21.66 0.50
C GLU A 501 12.22 -20.75 0.55
N ARG A 502 13.39 -21.33 0.83
CA ARG A 502 14.66 -20.61 0.82
C ARG A 502 15.05 -20.16 -0.59
N GLU A 503 14.92 -21.06 -1.58
CA GLU A 503 15.17 -20.75 -3.00
C GLU A 503 14.21 -19.65 -3.51
N LEU A 504 12.92 -19.73 -3.13
CA LEU A 504 11.93 -18.70 -3.47
C LEU A 504 12.32 -17.34 -2.86
N ARG A 505 12.68 -17.31 -1.57
CA ARG A 505 13.11 -16.08 -0.91
C ARG A 505 14.36 -15.49 -1.56
N ASP A 506 15.31 -16.32 -1.95
CA ASP A 506 16.51 -15.90 -2.66
C ASP A 506 16.20 -15.36 -4.05
N PHE A 507 15.20 -15.90 -4.76
CA PHE A 507 14.68 -15.34 -6.00
C PHE A 507 14.12 -13.94 -5.77
N TYR A 508 13.21 -13.75 -4.80
CA TYR A 508 12.66 -12.42 -4.46
C TYR A 508 13.76 -11.44 -4.10
N LYS A 509 14.72 -11.87 -3.30
CA LYS A 509 15.86 -11.03 -2.91
C LYS A 509 16.67 -10.56 -4.12
N ARG A 510 16.98 -11.44 -5.07
CA ARG A 510 17.71 -11.06 -6.30
C ARG A 510 16.89 -10.09 -7.15
N LEU A 511 15.62 -10.43 -7.41
CA LEU A 511 14.73 -9.61 -8.22
C LEU A 511 14.56 -8.20 -7.63
N LEU A 512 14.16 -8.09 -6.37
CA LEU A 512 13.86 -6.80 -5.75
C LEU A 512 15.11 -5.94 -5.58
N ASN A 513 16.27 -6.54 -5.21
CA ASN A 513 17.53 -5.79 -5.18
C ASN A 513 17.95 -5.32 -6.56
N PHE A 514 17.71 -6.10 -7.62
CA PHE A 514 17.96 -5.63 -8.98
C PHE A 514 17.07 -4.41 -9.31
N THR A 515 15.76 -4.46 -8.99
CA THR A 515 14.84 -3.38 -9.33
C THR A 515 15.19 -2.05 -8.69
N ILE A 516 15.64 -2.02 -7.44
CA ILE A 516 15.99 -0.78 -6.73
C ILE A 516 17.32 -0.17 -7.20
N HIS A 517 18.12 -0.88 -8.00
CA HIS A 517 19.41 -0.40 -8.49
C HIS A 517 19.45 -0.22 -10.02
N SER A 518 18.49 -0.77 -10.76
CA SER A 518 18.46 -0.69 -12.23
C SER A 518 17.92 0.65 -12.70
N SER A 519 18.76 1.40 -13.42
CA SER A 519 18.35 2.64 -14.07
C SER A 519 17.46 2.37 -15.30
N ALA A 520 17.59 1.22 -15.96
CA ALA A 520 16.75 0.84 -17.08
C ALA A 520 15.27 0.72 -16.68
N LEU A 521 15.00 0.27 -15.44
CA LEU A 521 13.63 0.15 -14.93
C LEU A 521 12.98 1.49 -14.56
N MET A 522 13.76 2.56 -14.45
CA MET A 522 13.30 3.95 -14.31
C MET A 522 13.30 4.71 -15.64
N GLY A 523 13.64 4.04 -16.73
CA GLY A 523 13.67 4.58 -18.08
C GLY A 523 12.49 4.14 -18.95
N ASP A 524 12.74 4.07 -20.25
CA ASP A 524 11.72 3.76 -21.26
C ASP A 524 11.39 2.27 -21.35
N TYR A 525 10.20 1.99 -21.89
CA TYR A 525 9.68 0.66 -22.18
C TYR A 525 9.50 0.46 -23.70
N GLY A 526 9.83 -0.73 -24.20
CA GLY A 526 9.59 -1.12 -25.58
C GLY A 526 9.00 -2.52 -25.67
N ASP A 527 7.81 -2.63 -26.24
CA ASP A 527 7.20 -3.93 -26.53
C ASP A 527 7.95 -4.62 -27.68
N ILE A 528 8.35 -5.88 -27.47
CA ILE A 528 8.85 -6.79 -28.51
C ILE A 528 8.01 -8.08 -28.57
N HIS A 529 7.02 -8.22 -27.68
CA HIS A 529 6.18 -9.40 -27.60
C HIS A 529 5.36 -9.60 -28.89
N GLN A 530 4.59 -8.58 -29.30
CA GLN A 530 3.73 -8.69 -30.47
C GLN A 530 4.55 -8.97 -31.74
N TYR A 531 5.70 -8.30 -31.91
CA TYR A 531 6.57 -8.57 -33.04
C TYR A 531 7.05 -10.03 -33.07
N ASN A 532 7.44 -10.60 -31.93
CA ASN A 532 7.88 -11.97 -31.83
C ASN A 532 6.74 -12.97 -32.00
N ARG A 533 5.51 -12.65 -31.58
CA ARG A 533 4.31 -13.47 -31.87
C ARG A 533 4.10 -13.68 -33.38
N GLU A 534 4.44 -12.67 -34.19
CA GLU A 534 4.22 -12.70 -35.63
C GLU A 534 5.44 -13.24 -36.44
N HIS A 535 6.67 -13.05 -35.91
CA HIS A 535 7.88 -13.24 -36.69
C HIS A 535 8.86 -14.27 -36.12
N THR A 536 8.58 -14.88 -34.96
CA THR A 536 9.49 -15.82 -34.31
C THR A 536 8.82 -17.19 -34.17
N GLU A 537 9.40 -18.19 -34.80
CA GLU A 537 8.93 -19.58 -34.69
C GLU A 537 9.08 -20.06 -33.23
N ASN A 538 8.11 -20.83 -32.73
CA ASN A 538 8.02 -21.35 -31.36
C ASN A 538 7.83 -20.30 -30.25
N TYR A 539 7.66 -19.01 -30.60
CA TYR A 539 7.27 -18.01 -29.63
C TYR A 539 5.75 -18.01 -29.45
N THR A 540 5.27 -18.41 -28.26
CA THR A 540 3.85 -18.68 -28.00
C THR A 540 3.20 -17.60 -27.13
N ASP A 541 1.88 -17.70 -26.94
CA ASP A 541 1.09 -16.87 -26.01
C ASP A 541 1.31 -17.23 -24.52
N LYS A 542 2.31 -18.05 -24.21
CA LYS A 542 2.81 -18.35 -22.86
C LYS A 542 4.14 -17.67 -22.55
N VAL A 543 4.78 -17.06 -23.55
CA VAL A 543 6.02 -16.31 -23.39
C VAL A 543 5.71 -14.82 -23.46
N PHE A 544 6.32 -14.02 -22.59
CA PHE A 544 6.23 -12.57 -22.63
C PHE A 544 7.64 -11.96 -22.66
N SER A 545 7.86 -10.98 -23.53
CA SER A 545 9.15 -10.29 -23.62
C SER A 545 9.01 -8.81 -23.96
N PHE A 546 9.88 -8.01 -23.40
CA PHE A 546 9.98 -6.58 -23.63
C PHE A 546 11.39 -6.08 -23.34
N VAL A 547 11.65 -4.83 -23.68
CA VAL A 547 12.93 -4.17 -23.38
C VAL A 547 12.71 -2.98 -22.46
N ARG A 548 13.70 -2.72 -21.62
CA ARG A 548 13.77 -1.51 -20.78
C ARG A 548 15.11 -0.84 -21.01
N TRP A 549 15.15 0.49 -21.04
CA TRP A 549 16.43 1.19 -21.18
C TRP A 549 16.45 2.55 -20.52
N SER A 550 17.63 2.96 -20.14
CA SER A 550 18.01 4.32 -19.80
C SER A 550 19.21 4.72 -20.67
N THR A 551 19.75 5.90 -20.43
CA THR A 551 21.00 6.33 -21.09
C THR A 551 22.21 5.46 -20.74
N SER A 552 22.18 4.77 -19.58
CA SER A 552 23.33 4.02 -19.04
C SER A 552 23.12 2.50 -18.98
N GLU A 553 21.89 2.01 -19.17
CA GLU A 553 21.57 0.60 -19.00
C GLU A 553 20.52 0.15 -20.01
N LYS A 554 20.70 -1.04 -20.57
CA LYS A 554 19.77 -1.68 -21.50
C LYS A 554 19.48 -3.09 -21.02
N LEU A 555 18.19 -3.48 -21.03
CA LEU A 555 17.69 -4.72 -20.46
C LEU A 555 16.69 -5.37 -21.40
N ILE A 556 16.82 -6.68 -21.64
CA ILE A 556 15.81 -7.52 -22.25
C ILE A 556 15.20 -8.37 -21.15
N VAL A 557 13.89 -8.31 -20.99
CA VAL A 557 13.15 -9.13 -20.04
C VAL A 557 12.35 -10.17 -20.80
N ILE A 558 12.40 -11.42 -20.35
CA ILE A 558 11.65 -12.52 -20.97
C ILE A 558 11.20 -13.49 -19.89
N SER A 559 9.94 -13.95 -19.96
CA SER A 559 9.33 -14.86 -19.00
C SER A 559 8.51 -15.94 -19.70
N ASN A 560 8.62 -17.20 -19.24
CA ASN A 560 7.82 -18.33 -19.64
C ASN A 560 6.77 -18.62 -18.55
N PHE A 561 5.50 -18.47 -18.87
CA PHE A 561 4.36 -18.75 -17.98
C PHE A 561 3.87 -20.22 -18.06
N ASP A 562 4.44 -21.03 -18.96
CA ASP A 562 4.09 -22.44 -19.06
C ASP A 562 4.81 -23.26 -17.98
N ALA A 563 4.06 -24.01 -17.20
CA ALA A 563 4.59 -24.83 -16.11
C ALA A 563 5.13 -26.19 -16.57
N GLU A 564 4.89 -26.59 -17.83
CA GLU A 564 5.21 -27.92 -18.34
C GLU A 564 6.17 -27.88 -19.54
N ASN A 565 6.08 -26.85 -20.39
CA ASN A 565 6.80 -26.79 -21.65
C ASN A 565 8.00 -25.86 -21.61
N SER A 566 9.10 -26.35 -22.20
CA SER A 566 10.28 -25.54 -22.53
C SER A 566 10.14 -24.94 -23.93
N PHE A 567 10.70 -23.76 -24.14
CA PHE A 567 10.71 -23.10 -25.45
C PHE A 567 12.14 -22.77 -25.87
N GLU A 568 12.44 -23.01 -27.16
CA GLU A 568 13.70 -22.64 -27.78
C GLU A 568 13.42 -21.87 -29.07
N PHE A 569 13.93 -20.64 -29.18
CA PHE A 569 13.70 -19.77 -30.34
C PHE A 569 14.76 -18.67 -30.45
N GLN A 570 14.79 -18.03 -31.63
CA GLN A 570 15.58 -16.82 -31.86
C GLN A 570 14.69 -15.61 -31.56
N LEU A 571 14.84 -15.01 -30.37
CA LEU A 571 14.15 -13.77 -30.01
C LEU A 571 14.61 -12.63 -30.93
N LYS A 572 13.68 -11.94 -31.55
CA LYS A 572 13.98 -10.83 -32.49
C LYS A 572 13.78 -9.49 -31.85
N ILE A 573 14.73 -8.58 -32.09
CA ILE A 573 14.62 -7.16 -31.71
C ILE A 573 14.45 -6.36 -32.99
N PRO A 574 13.30 -5.71 -33.25
CA PRO A 574 13.03 -4.99 -34.48
C PRO A 574 13.80 -3.67 -34.59
N GLU A 575 13.97 -3.16 -35.82
CA GLU A 575 14.76 -1.95 -36.13
C GLU A 575 14.34 -0.73 -35.30
N ASN A 576 13.05 -0.50 -35.13
CA ASN A 576 12.56 0.64 -34.35
C ASN A 576 13.03 0.59 -32.89
N ILE A 577 13.06 -0.60 -32.29
CA ILE A 577 13.57 -0.79 -30.91
C ILE A 577 15.09 -0.60 -30.87
N LEU A 578 15.83 -1.17 -31.84
CA LEU A 578 17.30 -0.99 -31.93
C LEU A 578 17.69 0.49 -32.02
N LYS A 579 16.92 1.27 -32.78
CA LYS A 579 17.10 2.73 -32.85
C LYS A 579 16.89 3.42 -31.50
N HIS A 580 15.88 3.06 -30.75
CA HIS A 580 15.63 3.60 -29.40
C HIS A 580 16.74 3.19 -28.42
N LEU A 581 17.28 1.99 -28.58
CA LEU A 581 18.40 1.50 -27.79
C LEU A 581 19.75 2.08 -28.21
N ASP A 582 19.81 2.85 -29.31
CA ASP A 582 21.04 3.40 -29.91
C ASP A 582 22.08 2.28 -30.13
N LEU A 583 21.66 1.22 -30.87
CA LEU A 583 22.49 0.05 -31.18
C LEU A 583 22.68 -0.08 -32.69
N GLU A 584 23.94 -0.31 -33.10
CA GLU A 584 24.34 -0.57 -34.47
C GLU A 584 24.59 -2.06 -34.74
N ASP A 585 24.82 -2.43 -36.01
CA ASP A 585 25.19 -3.80 -36.38
C ASP A 585 26.46 -4.23 -35.61
N GLY A 586 26.39 -5.39 -34.97
CA GLY A 586 27.45 -5.89 -34.10
C GLY A 586 26.99 -6.98 -33.15
N THR A 587 27.87 -7.34 -32.21
CA THR A 587 27.59 -8.36 -31.20
C THR A 587 27.74 -7.75 -29.80
N TYR A 588 26.72 -7.91 -28.97
CA TYR A 588 26.62 -7.38 -27.61
C TYR A 588 26.44 -8.54 -26.62
N LEU A 589 27.24 -8.55 -25.56
CA LEU A 589 27.14 -9.56 -24.52
C LEU A 589 25.91 -9.29 -23.66
N LEU A 590 25.15 -10.33 -23.35
CA LEU A 590 23.99 -10.32 -22.48
C LEU A 590 24.26 -11.20 -21.25
N LYS A 591 24.00 -10.65 -20.06
CA LYS A 591 24.16 -11.36 -18.79
C LYS A 591 22.86 -11.35 -18.00
N ASP A 592 22.39 -12.54 -17.59
CA ASP A 592 21.23 -12.65 -16.71
C ASP A 592 21.52 -12.11 -15.32
N GLN A 593 20.58 -11.35 -14.77
CA GLN A 593 20.67 -10.72 -13.45
C GLN A 593 19.90 -11.47 -12.36
N LEU A 594 19.08 -12.46 -12.72
CA LEU A 594 18.33 -13.26 -11.74
C LEU A 594 19.16 -14.42 -11.19
N TYR A 595 19.83 -15.17 -12.06
CA TYR A 595 20.54 -16.39 -11.64
C TYR A 595 22.05 -16.33 -11.92
N ASN A 596 22.52 -15.36 -12.71
CA ASN A 596 23.91 -15.20 -13.18
C ASN A 596 24.48 -16.41 -13.95
N GLU A 597 23.63 -17.33 -14.38
CA GLU A 597 24.04 -18.58 -15.01
C GLU A 597 23.96 -18.54 -16.53
N PHE A 598 23.14 -17.61 -17.06
CA PHE A 598 22.92 -17.50 -18.48
C PHE A 598 23.70 -16.32 -19.07
N LEU A 599 24.56 -16.66 -20.02
CA LEU A 599 25.26 -15.72 -20.88
C LEU A 599 24.82 -15.96 -22.32
N SER A 600 24.39 -14.93 -23.03
CA SER A 600 24.03 -14.97 -24.43
C SER A 600 24.59 -13.75 -25.15
N GLN A 601 24.34 -13.67 -26.44
CA GLN A 601 24.75 -12.55 -27.28
C GLN A 601 23.55 -12.02 -28.08
N LEU A 602 23.39 -10.72 -28.10
CA LEU A 602 22.56 -10.06 -29.08
C LEU A 602 23.41 -9.82 -30.31
N ILE A 603 23.05 -10.46 -31.42
CA ILE A 603 23.70 -10.27 -32.74
C ILE A 603 22.78 -9.36 -33.56
N ILE A 604 23.29 -8.24 -34.01
CA ILE A 604 22.58 -7.28 -34.85
C ILE A 604 23.19 -7.31 -36.25
N GLU A 605 22.36 -7.69 -37.21
CA GLU A 605 22.73 -7.72 -38.64
C GLU A 605 21.61 -7.14 -39.49
N ASN A 606 21.94 -6.27 -40.42
CA ASN A 606 20.94 -5.64 -41.30
C ASN A 606 19.78 -4.99 -40.54
N ARG A 607 20.09 -4.34 -39.42
CA ARG A 607 19.13 -3.64 -38.55
C ARG A 607 18.09 -4.56 -37.89
N THR A 608 18.38 -5.81 -37.72
CA THR A 608 17.57 -6.76 -36.97
C THR A 608 18.43 -7.44 -35.92
N GLY A 609 18.03 -7.34 -34.66
CA GLY A 609 18.69 -8.05 -33.57
C GLY A 609 18.15 -9.47 -33.41
N SER A 610 18.99 -10.41 -33.00
CA SER A 610 18.58 -11.77 -32.63
C SER A 610 19.32 -12.27 -31.41
N VAL A 611 18.61 -12.98 -30.54
CA VAL A 611 19.15 -13.61 -29.32
C VAL A 611 18.66 -15.05 -29.28
N GLU A 612 19.57 -16.02 -29.17
CA GLU A 612 19.17 -17.42 -28.90
C GLU A 612 18.67 -17.56 -27.46
N ILE A 613 17.44 -18.00 -27.32
CA ILE A 613 16.76 -18.16 -26.03
C ILE A 613 16.34 -19.61 -25.84
N LYS A 614 16.64 -20.15 -24.62
CA LYS A 614 16.19 -21.46 -24.15
C LYS A 614 15.56 -21.29 -22.77
N LEU A 615 14.24 -21.35 -22.70
CA LEU A 615 13.45 -21.22 -21.47
C LEU A 615 12.97 -22.59 -21.01
N LYS A 616 13.28 -22.98 -19.82
CA LYS A 616 12.61 -24.09 -19.13
C LYS A 616 11.22 -23.67 -18.67
N PRO A 617 10.37 -24.60 -18.21
CA PRO A 617 9.11 -24.23 -17.55
C PRO A 617 9.34 -23.20 -16.45
N LEU A 618 8.52 -22.11 -16.45
CA LEU A 618 8.55 -21.02 -15.48
C LEU A 618 9.85 -20.21 -15.40
N ASP A 619 10.78 -20.38 -16.33
CA ASP A 619 12.01 -19.58 -16.37
C ASP A 619 11.71 -18.11 -16.74
N SER A 620 12.47 -17.23 -16.15
CA SER A 620 12.55 -15.83 -16.53
C SER A 620 14.00 -15.36 -16.58
N PHE A 621 14.31 -14.46 -17.52
CA PHE A 621 15.63 -13.83 -17.62
C PHE A 621 15.51 -12.30 -17.59
N LEU A 622 16.43 -11.67 -16.88
CA LEU A 622 16.71 -10.23 -16.93
C LEU A 622 18.07 -10.05 -17.58
N LEU A 623 18.09 -9.98 -18.91
CA LEU A 623 19.32 -9.93 -19.69
C LEU A 623 19.82 -8.50 -19.80
N LYS A 624 20.80 -8.15 -18.99
CA LYS A 624 21.49 -6.86 -19.06
C LYS A 624 22.57 -6.90 -20.13
N MET A 625 22.59 -5.85 -20.96
CA MET A 625 23.62 -5.64 -21.98
C MET A 625 24.86 -5.04 -21.32
N GLU A 626 26.05 -5.65 -21.59
CA GLU A 626 27.36 -5.20 -21.13
C GLU A 626 28.09 -4.40 -22.20
#